data_6d4380818477cf0d774e09ffd9a6e239
#
_entry.id   6d4380818477cf0d774e09ffd9a6e239
#
_cell.length_a   1.000
_cell.length_b   1.000
_cell.length_c   1.000
_cell.angle_alpha   90.00
_cell.angle_beta   90.00
_cell.angle_gamma   90.00
#
_symmetry.space_group_name_H-M   'P 1'
#
loop_
_entity.id
_entity.type
_entity.pdbx_description
1 polymer ?
#
loop_
_entity_poly.entity_id
_entity_poly.type
_entity_poly.pdbx_seq_one_letter_code
_entity_poly.pdbx_strand_id
1 'polypeptide(L)'
;TEERLFAWHAALFPTGRSGMTKIVVGAWRDENSGLMQVVSGPIGRERVHYEAPIAGRLNAEMSAFLKWFADEARLDPVLRAAIAHLWFVTIHPFEDGNGRIARAIADMALARSEQSPQRFYSMSAQIRLERNAYYDVLEATQKGDLDITVGLEWFLGCLDRAIEGAED
;
A
#
# COMPACT_ATOMS: atom_id res chain seq x y z
N THR A 1 9.35 4.59 10.58
CA THR A 1 9.44 6.05 10.66
C THR A 1 9.26 6.66 9.27
N GLU A 2 8.98 7.96 9.20
CA GLU A 2 8.86 8.74 7.97
C GLU A 2 10.13 8.68 7.13
N GLU A 3 11.30 8.86 7.77
CA GLU A 3 12.60 8.82 7.09
C GLU A 3 12.84 7.48 6.39
N ARG A 4 12.37 6.37 6.98
CA ARG A 4 12.48 5.05 6.33
C ARG A 4 11.61 4.97 5.08
N LEU A 5 10.40 5.49 5.12
CA LEU A 5 9.51 5.51 3.96
C LEU A 5 10.07 6.40 2.85
N PHE A 6 10.65 7.54 3.20
CA PHE A 6 11.33 8.41 2.25
C PHE A 6 12.56 7.74 1.62
N ALA A 7 13.36 7.03 2.42
CA ALA A 7 14.50 6.27 1.91
C ALA A 7 14.07 5.14 0.96
N TRP A 8 12.99 4.42 1.29
CA TRP A 8 12.43 3.39 0.40
C TRP A 8 11.92 4.00 -0.91
N HIS A 9 11.22 5.13 -0.82
CA HIS A 9 10.74 5.83 -2.01
C HIS A 9 11.90 6.31 -2.89
N ALA A 10 12.94 6.89 -2.29
CA ALA A 10 14.14 7.30 -3.03
C ALA A 10 14.86 6.12 -3.71
N ALA A 11 14.91 4.95 -3.05
CA ALA A 11 15.46 3.74 -3.64
C ALA A 11 14.64 3.20 -4.82
N LEU A 12 13.32 3.38 -4.81
CA LEU A 12 12.45 3.01 -5.93
C LEU A 12 12.61 3.92 -7.15
N PHE A 13 13.00 5.18 -6.94
CA PHE A 13 13.07 6.20 -7.99
C PHE A 13 14.41 6.96 -7.95
N PRO A 14 15.54 6.27 -8.15
CA PRO A 14 16.87 6.87 -8.01
C PRO A 14 17.14 8.00 -9.02
N THR A 15 16.37 8.04 -10.10
CA THR A 15 16.48 9.09 -11.14
C THR A 15 15.55 10.29 -10.92
N GLY A 16 14.73 10.25 -9.86
CA GLY A 16 13.70 11.28 -9.63
C GLY A 16 12.53 11.22 -10.63
N ARG A 17 12.38 10.08 -11.31
CA ARG A 17 11.35 9.91 -12.34
C ARG A 17 10.58 8.61 -12.17
N SER A 18 9.31 8.65 -12.54
CA SER A 18 8.46 7.49 -12.82
C SER A 18 8.17 7.46 -14.31
N GLY A 19 8.78 6.50 -15.02
CA GLY A 19 8.79 6.50 -16.48
C GLY A 19 9.37 7.81 -17.04
N MET A 20 8.58 8.52 -17.84
CA MET A 20 8.99 9.82 -18.42
C MET A 20 8.68 11.02 -17.51
N THR A 21 7.85 10.84 -16.48
CA THR A 21 7.38 11.93 -15.61
C THR A 21 8.34 12.16 -14.45
N LYS A 22 8.70 13.42 -14.20
CA LYS A 22 9.43 13.83 -12.99
C LYS A 22 8.45 13.78 -11.81
N ILE A 23 8.89 13.20 -10.70
CA ILE A 23 8.10 13.08 -9.47
C ILE A 23 8.87 13.63 -8.26
N VAL A 24 8.13 13.99 -7.21
CA VAL A 24 8.70 14.30 -5.90
C VAL A 24 9.21 13.00 -5.27
N VAL A 25 10.50 12.93 -4.95
CA VAL A 25 11.15 11.75 -4.39
C VAL A 25 11.67 12.00 -2.98
N GLY A 26 11.41 11.05 -2.08
CA GLY A 26 11.86 11.14 -0.68
C GLY A 26 11.10 12.18 0.14
N ALA A 27 9.88 12.52 -0.27
CA ALA A 27 8.95 13.38 0.44
C ALA A 27 7.51 12.99 0.09
N TRP A 28 6.55 13.44 0.89
CA TRP A 28 5.13 13.32 0.52
C TRP A 28 4.83 14.18 -0.70
N ARG A 29 3.85 13.77 -1.52
CA ARG A 29 3.31 14.62 -2.57
C ARG A 29 2.76 15.91 -1.98
N ASP A 30 2.83 16.98 -2.72
CA ASP A 30 2.39 18.32 -2.34
C ASP A 30 1.17 18.77 -3.15
N GLU A 31 0.72 20.01 -2.91
CA GLU A 31 -0.42 20.59 -3.60
C GLU A 31 -0.19 20.76 -5.11
N ASN A 32 1.06 20.81 -5.57
CA ASN A 32 1.39 20.92 -7.00
C ASN A 32 1.13 19.59 -7.72
N SER A 33 1.05 18.47 -7.00
CA SER A 33 0.68 17.17 -7.56
C SER A 33 -0.80 17.08 -8.00
N GLY A 34 -1.62 18.07 -7.64
CA GLY A 34 -3.05 18.11 -7.93
C GLY A 34 -3.84 17.00 -7.21
N LEU A 35 -4.98 16.63 -7.79
CA LEU A 35 -5.80 15.53 -7.26
C LEU A 35 -5.11 14.19 -7.55
N MET A 36 -4.88 13.43 -6.50
CA MET A 36 -4.28 12.10 -6.62
C MET A 36 -5.37 11.06 -6.82
N GLN A 37 -5.40 10.48 -8.01
CA GLN A 37 -6.37 9.48 -8.39
C GLN A 37 -5.70 8.17 -8.80
N VAL A 38 -6.26 7.05 -8.37
CA VAL A 38 -5.92 5.72 -8.87
C VAL A 38 -6.79 5.44 -10.08
N VAL A 39 -6.17 5.32 -11.23
CA VAL A 39 -6.89 5.17 -12.51
C VAL A 39 -6.45 3.91 -13.24
N SER A 40 -7.32 3.37 -14.08
CA SER A 40 -7.01 2.33 -15.07
C SER A 40 -7.63 2.67 -16.42
N GLY A 41 -7.14 2.03 -17.46
CA GLY A 41 -7.63 2.25 -18.84
C GLY A 41 -6.67 3.08 -19.69
N PRO A 42 -6.95 3.23 -20.98
CA PRO A 42 -6.14 4.02 -21.90
C PRO A 42 -6.30 5.52 -21.65
N ILE A 43 -5.27 6.29 -21.99
CA ILE A 43 -5.27 7.76 -21.89
C ILE A 43 -6.51 8.34 -22.61
N GLY A 44 -7.27 9.18 -21.90
CA GLY A 44 -8.51 9.80 -22.39
C GLY A 44 -9.76 8.95 -22.21
N ARG A 45 -9.65 7.75 -21.63
CA ARG A 45 -10.76 6.87 -21.25
C ARG A 45 -10.47 6.17 -19.91
N GLU A 46 -9.84 6.91 -19.01
CA GLU A 46 -9.48 6.40 -17.70
C GLU A 46 -10.72 6.18 -16.83
N ARG A 47 -10.76 5.04 -16.13
CA ARG A 47 -11.70 4.80 -15.04
C ARG A 47 -11.02 5.19 -13.73
N VAL A 48 -11.62 6.11 -12.98
CA VAL A 48 -11.17 6.48 -11.63
C VAL A 48 -11.69 5.45 -10.64
N HIS A 49 -10.78 4.70 -10.02
CA HIS A 49 -11.08 3.73 -8.98
C HIS A 49 -11.18 4.40 -7.61
N TYR A 50 -10.27 5.30 -7.33
CA TYR A 50 -10.17 5.94 -6.03
C TYR A 50 -9.57 7.35 -6.15
N GLU A 51 -10.03 8.27 -5.30
CA GLU A 51 -9.45 9.60 -5.12
C GLU A 51 -8.90 9.70 -3.71
N ALA A 52 -7.59 9.89 -3.61
CA ALA A 52 -6.88 9.95 -2.33
C ALA A 52 -7.09 11.30 -1.63
N PRO A 53 -6.86 11.38 -0.31
CA PRO A 53 -6.93 12.63 0.45
C PRO A 53 -6.08 13.73 -0.19
N ILE A 54 -6.51 14.98 -0.06
CA ILE A 54 -5.73 16.14 -0.52
C ILE A 54 -4.38 16.23 0.19
N ALA A 55 -3.37 16.80 -0.47
CA ALA A 55 -2.00 16.89 0.05
C ALA A 55 -1.91 17.55 1.44
N GLY A 56 -2.70 18.58 1.69
CA GLY A 56 -2.74 19.26 3.00
C GLY A 56 -3.14 18.39 4.19
N ARG A 57 -3.73 17.20 3.97
CA ARG A 57 -4.06 16.23 5.03
C ARG A 57 -2.95 15.21 5.29
N LEU A 58 -1.98 15.05 4.40
CA LEU A 58 -1.02 13.95 4.44
C LEU A 58 -0.20 13.90 5.72
N ASN A 59 0.27 15.03 6.23
CA ASN A 59 1.05 15.06 7.47
C ASN A 59 0.25 14.50 8.66
N ALA A 60 -1.02 14.86 8.79
CA ALA A 60 -1.88 14.36 9.85
C ALA A 60 -2.19 12.86 9.68
N GLU A 61 -2.58 12.45 8.47
CA GLU A 61 -2.91 11.05 8.14
C GLU A 61 -1.68 10.14 8.33
N MET A 62 -0.51 10.53 7.83
CA MET A 62 0.72 9.75 7.98
C MET A 62 1.21 9.70 9.42
N SER A 63 1.08 10.80 10.18
CA SER A 63 1.39 10.80 11.61
C SER A 63 0.50 9.83 12.38
N ALA A 64 -0.80 9.81 12.11
CA ALA A 64 -1.74 8.88 12.72
C ALA A 64 -1.40 7.42 12.35
N PHE A 65 -1.15 7.16 11.07
CA PHE A 65 -0.74 5.84 10.57
C PHE A 65 0.55 5.35 11.25
N LEU A 66 1.61 6.17 11.26
CA LEU A 66 2.90 5.80 11.83
C LEU A 66 2.83 5.55 13.33
N LYS A 67 2.05 6.37 14.06
CA LYS A 67 1.78 6.18 15.49
C LYS A 67 1.09 4.84 15.75
N TRP A 68 0.01 4.56 15.02
CA TRP A 68 -0.70 3.28 15.11
C TRP A 68 0.19 2.09 14.75
N PHE A 69 1.00 2.21 13.68
CA PHE A 69 1.87 1.12 13.24
C PHE A 69 3.01 0.84 14.21
N ALA A 70 3.46 1.84 14.99
CA ALA A 70 4.48 1.69 16.02
C ALA A 70 3.92 1.14 17.34
N ASP A 71 2.60 1.28 17.57
CA ASP A 71 1.93 0.77 18.78
C ASP A 71 1.91 -0.77 18.76
N GLU A 72 2.35 -1.38 19.87
CA GLU A 72 2.32 -2.84 20.07
C GLU A 72 0.94 -3.34 20.54
N ALA A 73 -0.14 -2.69 20.08
CA ALA A 73 -1.51 -3.05 20.45
C ALA A 73 -1.79 -4.57 20.25
N ARG A 74 -2.79 -5.07 21.00
CA ARG A 74 -3.22 -6.48 21.07
C ARG A 74 -3.92 -6.98 19.79
N LEU A 75 -3.57 -6.43 18.65
CA LEU A 75 -4.11 -6.88 17.37
C LEU A 75 -3.26 -8.03 16.83
N ASP A 76 -3.94 -9.03 16.27
CA ASP A 76 -3.28 -10.11 15.54
C ASP A 76 -2.28 -9.54 14.50
N PRO A 77 -1.03 -10.04 14.47
CA PRO A 77 0.01 -9.47 13.60
C PRO A 77 -0.29 -9.56 12.11
N VAL A 78 -1.02 -10.60 11.66
CA VAL A 78 -1.41 -10.77 10.25
C VAL A 78 -2.50 -9.76 9.89
N LEU A 79 -3.49 -9.58 10.77
CA LEU A 79 -4.49 -8.52 10.61
C LEU A 79 -3.85 -7.13 10.61
N ARG A 80 -2.83 -6.91 11.45
CA ARG A 80 -2.05 -5.66 11.44
C ARG A 80 -1.37 -5.42 10.10
N ALA A 81 -0.79 -6.45 9.48
CA ALA A 81 -0.18 -6.35 8.16
C ALA A 81 -1.21 -5.97 7.09
N ALA A 82 -2.39 -6.60 7.13
CA ALA A 82 -3.49 -6.31 6.21
C ALA A 82 -4.01 -4.88 6.35
N ILE A 83 -4.25 -4.43 7.58
CA ILE A 83 -4.71 -3.06 7.87
C ILE A 83 -3.64 -2.04 7.47
N ALA A 84 -2.37 -2.29 7.78
CA ALA A 84 -1.28 -1.39 7.41
C ALA A 84 -1.17 -1.22 5.89
N HIS A 85 -1.32 -2.32 5.14
CA HIS A 85 -1.35 -2.30 3.69
C HIS A 85 -2.50 -1.44 3.17
N LEU A 86 -3.73 -1.75 3.59
CA LEU A 86 -4.94 -1.05 3.16
C LEU A 86 -4.91 0.43 3.52
N TRP A 87 -4.54 0.76 4.76
CA TRP A 87 -4.50 2.14 5.23
C TRP A 87 -3.46 2.97 4.47
N PHE A 88 -2.24 2.44 4.30
CA PHE A 88 -1.20 3.15 3.56
C PHE A 88 -1.58 3.38 2.10
N VAL A 89 -2.13 2.36 1.41
CA VAL A 89 -2.54 2.52 0.01
C VAL A 89 -3.72 3.46 -0.15
N THR A 90 -4.54 3.63 0.91
CA THR A 90 -5.67 4.57 0.95
C THR A 90 -5.19 6.01 1.18
N ILE A 91 -4.22 6.25 2.06
CA ILE A 91 -3.61 7.59 2.21
C ILE A 91 -2.93 8.01 0.90
N HIS A 92 -2.29 7.09 0.21
CA HIS A 92 -1.62 7.31 -1.08
C HIS A 92 -0.64 8.50 -1.04
N PRO A 93 0.36 8.49 -0.14
CA PRO A 93 1.11 9.69 0.22
C PRO A 93 2.16 10.13 -0.80
N PHE A 94 2.52 9.30 -1.78
CA PHE A 94 3.50 9.59 -2.81
C PHE A 94 2.83 9.82 -4.17
N GLU A 95 3.55 10.44 -5.11
CA GLU A 95 3.04 10.61 -6.49
C GLU A 95 3.04 9.28 -7.27
N ASP A 96 3.94 8.36 -6.95
CA ASP A 96 3.97 6.98 -7.45
C ASP A 96 4.64 6.05 -6.42
N GLY A 97 4.55 4.74 -6.63
CA GLY A 97 5.19 3.74 -5.78
C GLY A 97 4.41 3.34 -4.52
N ASN A 98 3.24 3.93 -4.26
CA ASN A 98 2.44 3.67 -3.06
C ASN A 98 2.13 2.18 -2.89
N GLY A 99 1.70 1.49 -3.94
CA GLY A 99 1.43 0.05 -3.89
C GLY A 99 2.68 -0.79 -3.58
N ARG A 100 3.85 -0.41 -4.09
CA ARG A 100 5.12 -1.11 -3.79
C ARG A 100 5.52 -0.94 -2.33
N ILE A 101 5.40 0.28 -1.81
CA ILE A 101 5.71 0.59 -0.42
C ILE A 101 4.68 -0.04 0.52
N ALA A 102 3.38 -0.02 0.18
CA ALA A 102 2.34 -0.68 0.96
C ALA A 102 2.62 -2.19 1.13
N ARG A 103 3.04 -2.86 0.05
CA ARG A 103 3.45 -4.27 0.12
C ARG A 103 4.69 -4.47 0.99
N ALA A 104 5.70 -3.60 0.87
CA ALA A 104 6.88 -3.67 1.73
C ALA A 104 6.54 -3.46 3.22
N ILE A 105 5.58 -2.58 3.53
CA ILE A 105 5.07 -2.39 4.91
C ILE A 105 4.39 -3.68 5.41
N ALA A 106 3.52 -4.29 4.59
CA ALA A 106 2.87 -5.54 4.94
C ALA A 106 3.89 -6.67 5.13
N ASP A 107 4.83 -6.82 4.21
CA ASP A 107 5.92 -7.81 4.29
C ASP A 107 6.75 -7.63 5.58
N MET A 108 7.07 -6.39 5.95
CA MET A 108 7.78 -6.10 7.19
C MET A 108 6.95 -6.46 8.43
N ALA A 109 5.64 -6.22 8.41
CA ALA A 109 4.76 -6.58 9.52
C ALA A 109 4.64 -8.10 9.67
N LEU A 110 4.47 -8.83 8.57
CA LEU A 110 4.43 -10.30 8.54
C LEU A 110 5.76 -10.91 9.02
N ALA A 111 6.91 -10.41 8.55
CA ALA A 111 8.22 -10.89 9.00
C ALA A 111 8.43 -10.71 10.52
N ARG A 112 7.89 -9.64 11.09
CA ARG A 112 7.91 -9.44 12.55
C ARG A 112 7.04 -10.48 13.27
N SER A 113 5.89 -10.84 12.72
CA SER A 113 4.99 -11.83 13.31
C SER A 113 5.60 -13.23 13.31
N GLU A 114 6.31 -13.58 12.24
CA GLU A 114 6.96 -14.87 12.06
C GLU A 114 8.28 -14.98 12.82
N GLN A 115 8.79 -13.88 13.37
CA GLN A 115 10.11 -13.78 14.03
C GLN A 115 11.25 -14.34 13.14
N SER A 116 11.06 -14.31 11.84
CA SER A 116 12.00 -14.82 10.85
C SER A 116 12.27 -13.77 9.77
N PRO A 117 13.54 -13.53 9.43
CA PRO A 117 13.89 -12.70 8.27
C PRO A 117 13.75 -13.46 6.95
N GLN A 118 13.62 -14.78 7.00
CA GLN A 118 13.50 -15.65 5.84
C GLN A 118 12.01 -15.98 5.61
N ARG A 119 11.55 -15.67 4.41
CA ARG A 119 10.19 -15.95 3.96
C ARG A 119 10.26 -16.70 2.64
N PHE A 120 9.53 -17.80 2.55
CA PHE A 120 9.52 -18.67 1.39
C PHE A 120 8.36 -18.34 0.43
N TYR A 121 7.48 -17.43 0.77
CA TYR A 121 6.35 -16.96 -0.03
C TYR A 121 6.46 -15.46 -0.34
N SER A 122 5.71 -15.00 -1.35
CA SER A 122 5.72 -13.60 -1.79
C SER A 122 4.30 -13.06 -1.99
N MET A 123 3.82 -12.27 -1.03
CA MET A 123 2.58 -11.51 -1.19
C MET A 123 2.60 -10.62 -2.44
N SER A 124 3.74 -10.00 -2.73
CA SER A 124 3.88 -9.14 -3.92
C SER A 124 3.72 -9.91 -5.23
N ALA A 125 4.19 -11.16 -5.30
CA ALA A 125 4.01 -12.01 -6.47
C ALA A 125 2.54 -12.44 -6.60
N GLN A 126 1.91 -12.86 -5.52
CA GLN A 126 0.51 -13.29 -5.51
C GLN A 126 -0.44 -12.14 -5.88
N ILE A 127 -0.28 -10.96 -5.28
CA ILE A 127 -1.06 -9.76 -5.64
C ILE A 127 -0.92 -9.44 -7.14
N ARG A 128 0.26 -9.64 -7.72
CA ARG A 128 0.46 -9.41 -9.15
C ARG A 128 -0.28 -10.40 -10.02
N LEU A 129 -0.37 -11.67 -9.60
CA LEU A 129 -1.16 -12.71 -10.29
C LEU A 129 -2.65 -12.38 -10.21
N GLU A 130 -3.12 -11.87 -9.09
CA GLU A 130 -4.51 -11.52 -8.82
C GLU A 130 -4.83 -10.02 -9.02
N ARG A 131 -4.06 -9.35 -9.86
CA ARG A 131 -4.07 -7.88 -9.96
C ARG A 131 -5.47 -7.27 -10.13
N ASN A 132 -6.31 -7.86 -10.94
CA ASN A 132 -7.67 -7.33 -11.19
C ASN A 132 -8.53 -7.42 -9.93
N ALA A 133 -8.58 -8.59 -9.30
CA ALA A 133 -9.29 -8.80 -8.04
C ALA A 133 -8.78 -7.85 -6.94
N TYR A 134 -7.47 -7.63 -6.88
CA TYR A 134 -6.87 -6.67 -5.95
C TYR A 134 -7.43 -5.25 -6.13
N TYR A 135 -7.50 -4.75 -7.37
CA TYR A 135 -8.04 -3.40 -7.61
C TYR A 135 -9.54 -3.32 -7.34
N ASP A 136 -10.30 -4.36 -7.70
CA ASP A 136 -11.75 -4.39 -7.45
C ASP A 136 -12.06 -4.37 -5.94
N VAL A 137 -11.31 -5.14 -5.15
CA VAL A 137 -11.45 -5.15 -3.68
C VAL A 137 -11.01 -3.82 -3.05
N LEU A 138 -9.90 -3.24 -3.51
CA LEU A 138 -9.50 -1.91 -3.03
C LEU A 138 -10.57 -0.87 -3.33
N GLU A 139 -11.11 -0.85 -4.57
CA GLU A 139 -12.17 0.08 -4.94
C GLU A 139 -13.42 -0.10 -4.07
N ALA A 140 -13.86 -1.34 -3.86
CA ALA A 140 -15.01 -1.65 -3.02
C ALA A 140 -14.81 -1.19 -1.57
N THR A 141 -13.62 -1.46 -1.00
CA THR A 141 -13.30 -1.11 0.38
C THR A 141 -13.12 0.41 0.56
N GLN A 142 -12.49 1.09 -0.40
CA GLN A 142 -12.19 2.53 -0.31
C GLN A 142 -13.38 3.43 -0.61
N LYS A 143 -14.37 2.94 -1.38
CA LYS A 143 -15.61 3.66 -1.71
C LYS A 143 -16.78 3.29 -0.80
N GLY A 144 -16.64 2.24 0.00
CA GLY A 144 -17.65 1.78 0.95
C GLY A 144 -17.75 2.68 2.18
N ASP A 145 -18.36 2.11 3.20
CA ASP A 145 -18.36 2.68 4.56
C ASP A 145 -17.04 2.35 5.28
N LEU A 146 -17.04 2.41 6.62
CA LEU A 146 -15.85 2.07 7.41
C LEU A 146 -15.67 0.55 7.63
N ASP A 147 -16.47 -0.30 7.00
CA ASP A 147 -16.32 -1.75 7.06
C ASP A 147 -15.23 -2.19 6.05
N ILE A 148 -14.10 -2.59 6.57
CA ILE A 148 -12.95 -3.07 5.79
C ILE A 148 -12.87 -4.59 5.69
N THR A 149 -13.91 -5.32 6.14
CA THR A 149 -13.93 -6.79 6.22
C THR A 149 -13.57 -7.42 4.89
N VAL A 150 -14.18 -6.98 3.78
CA VAL A 150 -13.92 -7.51 2.44
C VAL A 150 -12.44 -7.36 2.05
N GLY A 151 -11.83 -6.22 2.37
CA GLY A 151 -10.40 -5.98 2.13
C GLY A 151 -9.50 -6.91 2.96
N LEU A 152 -9.86 -7.15 4.23
CA LEU A 152 -9.12 -8.05 5.12
C LEU A 152 -9.25 -9.51 4.68
N GLU A 153 -10.47 -9.96 4.38
CA GLU A 153 -10.72 -11.33 3.90
C GLU A 153 -9.94 -11.63 2.61
N TRP A 154 -9.96 -10.67 1.67
CA TRP A 154 -9.18 -10.82 0.45
C TRP A 154 -7.68 -10.91 0.73
N PHE A 155 -7.14 -10.03 1.61
CA PHE A 155 -5.72 -10.04 1.96
C PHE A 155 -5.31 -11.37 2.59
N LEU A 156 -6.11 -11.89 3.53
CA LEU A 156 -5.87 -13.18 4.19
C LEU A 156 -5.89 -14.34 3.19
N GLY A 157 -6.88 -14.37 2.30
CA GLY A 157 -6.96 -15.39 1.25
C GLY A 157 -5.81 -15.29 0.24
N CYS A 158 -5.34 -14.06 -0.07
CA CYS A 158 -4.17 -13.86 -0.91
C CYS A 158 -2.88 -14.35 -0.23
N LEU A 159 -2.75 -14.15 1.09
CA LEU A 159 -1.64 -14.66 1.88
C LEU A 159 -1.63 -16.20 1.90
N ASP A 160 -2.78 -16.81 2.12
CA ASP A 160 -2.96 -18.25 2.12
C ASP A 160 -2.48 -18.88 0.79
N ARG A 161 -2.98 -18.37 -0.33
CA ARG A 161 -2.53 -18.82 -1.67
C ARG A 161 -1.05 -18.53 -1.95
N ALA A 162 -0.49 -17.46 -1.37
CA ALA A 162 0.94 -17.18 -1.51
C ALA A 162 1.80 -18.20 -0.76
N ILE A 163 1.31 -18.74 0.37
CA ILE A 163 1.98 -19.77 1.16
C ILE A 163 1.85 -21.12 0.44
N GLU A 164 0.64 -21.51 0.03
CA GLU A 164 0.40 -22.76 -0.72
C GLU A 164 1.27 -22.83 -1.97
N GLY A 165 1.36 -21.74 -2.76
CA GLY A 165 2.17 -21.70 -3.97
C GLY A 165 3.69 -21.71 -3.73
N ALA A 166 4.14 -21.67 -2.50
CA ALA A 166 5.56 -21.81 -2.14
C ALA A 166 5.93 -23.20 -1.65
N GLU A 167 4.93 -24.06 -1.39
CA GLU A 167 5.12 -25.48 -0.98
C GLU A 167 5.23 -26.42 -2.20
N ASP A 168 4.82 -25.96 -3.39
CA ASP A 168 4.93 -26.67 -4.67
C ASP A 168 6.26 -26.38 -5.38
#